data_0ec2eb57adc004c96534f91c249d55d2
#
_entry.id   0ec2eb57adc004c96534f91c249d55d2
#
_cell.length_a   1.000
_cell.length_b   1.000
_cell.length_c   1.000
_cell.angle_alpha   90.00
_cell.angle_beta   90.00
_cell.angle_gamma   90.00
#
_symmetry.space_group_name_H-M   'P 1'
#
loop_
_entity.id
_entity.type
_entity.pdbx_description
1 polymer ?
#
loop_
_entity_poly.entity_id
_entity_poly.type
_entity_poly.pdbx_seq_one_letter_code
_entity_poly.pdbx_strand_id
1 'polypeptide(L)'
;MRIGVLAAQAGITAKTIRFYEDTGLMPAPARTPAGYRDYPAGAAARLAFIRDAQAAGLSLAEIRSILVIRDDGQPPCQHVTDLIDHHLAQVSQRLAELAQARDALRALKSRASATDPGDCPQDQVCSILTMTPRGNPGGRE
;
A
#
# COMPACT_ATOMS: atom_id res chain seq x y z
N MET A 1 29.68 11.68 3.78
CA MET A 1 29.07 12.30 4.97
C MET A 1 28.73 11.24 6.01
N ARG A 2 28.60 11.64 7.23
CA ARG A 2 28.25 10.74 8.32
C ARG A 2 26.75 10.44 8.31
N ILE A 3 26.39 9.32 8.93
CA ILE A 3 24.98 8.88 8.96
C ILE A 3 24.05 9.91 9.59
N GLY A 4 24.51 10.63 10.63
CA GLY A 4 23.69 11.66 11.28
C GLY A 4 23.36 12.82 10.35
N VAL A 5 24.32 13.23 9.52
CA VAL A 5 24.13 14.30 8.54
C VAL A 5 23.16 13.83 7.46
N LEU A 6 23.34 12.62 6.96
CA LEU A 6 22.46 12.04 5.94
C LEU A 6 21.03 11.91 6.48
N ALA A 7 20.89 11.43 7.70
CA ALA A 7 19.59 11.28 8.36
C ALA A 7 18.88 12.62 8.46
N ALA A 8 19.60 13.67 8.86
CA ALA A 8 19.03 15.00 8.97
C ALA A 8 18.60 15.54 7.61
N GLN A 9 19.42 15.36 6.57
CA GLN A 9 19.07 15.79 5.21
C GLN A 9 17.85 15.06 4.66
N ALA A 10 17.76 13.77 4.93
CA ALA A 10 16.67 12.95 4.43
C ALA A 10 15.39 13.02 5.30
N GLY A 11 15.50 13.59 6.49
CA GLY A 11 14.35 13.67 7.40
C GLY A 11 13.94 12.32 7.97
N ILE A 12 14.88 11.40 8.11
CA ILE A 12 14.64 10.06 8.67
C ILE A 12 15.67 9.77 9.74
N THR A 13 15.48 8.66 10.46
CA THR A 13 16.41 8.29 11.52
C THR A 13 17.60 7.49 10.97
N ALA A 14 18.70 7.51 11.69
CA ALA A 14 19.83 6.65 11.35
C ALA A 14 19.45 5.17 11.37
N LYS A 15 18.53 4.79 12.25
CA LYS A 15 18.03 3.41 12.32
C LYS A 15 17.35 3.02 11.02
N THR A 16 16.56 3.90 10.44
CA THR A 16 15.89 3.65 9.15
C THR A 16 16.91 3.49 8.03
N ILE A 17 17.97 4.30 8.03
CA ILE A 17 19.04 4.16 7.03
C ILE A 17 19.70 2.79 7.14
N ARG A 18 20.01 2.35 8.36
CA ARG A 18 20.60 1.02 8.59
C ARG A 18 19.65 -0.09 8.13
N PHE A 19 18.35 0.08 8.36
CA PHE A 19 17.36 -0.87 7.90
C PHE A 19 17.39 -0.99 6.37
N TYR A 20 17.49 0.14 5.66
CA TYR A 20 17.59 0.10 4.20
C TYR A 20 18.88 -0.54 3.71
N GLU A 21 19.98 -0.38 4.44
CA GLU A 21 21.21 -1.11 4.13
C GLU A 21 21.02 -2.62 4.31
N ASP A 22 20.40 -3.02 5.41
CA ASP A 22 20.19 -4.44 5.71
C ASP A 22 19.24 -5.10 4.73
N THR A 23 18.28 -4.36 4.19
CA THR A 23 17.30 -4.90 3.24
C THR A 23 17.73 -4.75 1.78
N GLY A 24 18.91 -4.18 1.53
CA GLY A 24 19.46 -4.07 0.18
C GLY A 24 18.93 -2.90 -0.64
N LEU A 25 18.24 -1.96 0.00
CA LEU A 25 17.81 -0.74 -0.68
C LEU A 25 18.90 0.31 -0.78
N MET A 26 19.79 0.32 0.19
CA MET A 26 20.95 1.19 0.22
C MET A 26 22.21 0.31 0.17
N PRO A 27 23.20 0.65 -0.67
CA PRO A 27 24.45 -0.07 -0.65
C PRO A 27 25.19 0.21 0.66
N ALA A 28 25.97 -0.77 1.10
CA ALA A 28 26.80 -0.58 2.29
C ALA A 28 27.79 0.55 2.01
N PRO A 29 27.88 1.56 2.90
CA PRO A 29 28.76 2.68 2.67
C PRO A 29 30.22 2.30 2.92
N ALA A 30 31.13 3.06 2.33
CA ALA A 30 32.54 2.98 2.70
C ALA A 30 32.69 3.37 4.17
N ARG A 31 33.85 3.03 4.75
CA ARG A 31 34.17 3.41 6.12
C ARG A 31 35.32 4.37 6.13
N THR A 32 35.28 5.32 7.05
CA THR A 32 36.41 6.19 7.31
C THR A 32 37.54 5.38 7.98
N PRO A 33 38.79 5.88 8.03
CA PRO A 33 39.86 5.20 8.74
C PRO A 33 39.54 4.92 10.20
N ALA A 34 38.66 5.75 10.80
CA ALA A 34 38.21 5.55 12.18
C ALA A 34 37.04 4.55 12.30
N GLY A 35 36.59 3.95 11.20
CA GLY A 35 35.57 2.93 11.23
C GLY A 35 34.14 3.44 11.12
N TYR A 36 33.92 4.73 10.91
CA TYR A 36 32.58 5.28 10.76
C TYR A 36 32.10 5.15 9.33
N ARG A 37 30.76 5.01 9.17
CA ARG A 37 30.11 5.00 7.86
C ARG A 37 30.34 6.32 7.15
N ASP A 38 30.68 6.25 5.88
CA ASP A 38 30.89 7.44 5.04
C ASP A 38 30.03 7.33 3.77
N TYR A 39 28.98 8.10 3.72
CA TYR A 39 28.00 8.03 2.62
C TYR A 39 28.37 8.98 1.50
N PRO A 40 28.21 8.54 0.24
CA PRO A 40 28.46 9.40 -0.90
C PRO A 40 27.38 10.47 -1.05
N ALA A 41 27.66 11.49 -1.85
CA ALA A 41 26.74 12.60 -2.07
C ALA A 41 25.39 12.13 -2.66
N GLY A 42 25.39 11.06 -3.44
CA GLY A 42 24.16 10.54 -4.06
C GLY A 42 23.24 9.79 -3.10
N ALA A 43 23.69 9.52 -1.87
CA ALA A 43 22.89 8.77 -0.91
C ALA A 43 21.60 9.49 -0.54
N ALA A 44 21.62 10.81 -0.42
CA ALA A 44 20.43 11.60 -0.09
C ALA A 44 19.37 11.50 -1.20
N ALA A 45 19.79 11.55 -2.45
CA ALA A 45 18.86 11.41 -3.58
C ALA A 45 18.23 10.01 -3.62
N ARG A 46 19.02 8.98 -3.33
CA ARG A 46 18.51 7.61 -3.28
C ARG A 46 17.48 7.45 -2.16
N LEU A 47 17.75 8.01 -0.98
CA LEU A 47 16.79 7.97 0.13
C LEU A 47 15.50 8.73 -0.21
N ALA A 48 15.62 9.89 -0.86
CA ALA A 48 14.45 10.65 -1.31
C ALA A 48 13.59 9.81 -2.27
N PHE A 49 14.22 9.12 -3.22
CA PHE A 49 13.52 8.23 -4.14
C PHE A 49 12.79 7.12 -3.38
N ILE A 50 13.45 6.46 -2.43
CA ILE A 50 12.83 5.39 -1.65
C ILE A 50 11.59 5.90 -0.92
N ARG A 51 11.69 7.07 -0.29
CA ARG A 51 10.57 7.66 0.44
C ARG A 51 9.42 8.03 -0.48
N ASP A 52 9.72 8.66 -1.61
CA ASP A 52 8.69 9.05 -2.57
C ASP A 52 7.97 7.84 -3.16
N ALA A 53 8.70 6.78 -3.45
CA ALA A 53 8.13 5.55 -3.97
C ALA A 53 7.23 4.87 -2.92
N GLN A 54 7.65 4.85 -1.65
CA GLN A 54 6.80 4.33 -0.58
C GLN A 54 5.54 5.17 -0.40
N ALA A 55 5.66 6.50 -0.48
CA ALA A 55 4.51 7.38 -0.39
C ALA A 55 3.53 7.16 -1.54
N ALA A 56 4.02 6.74 -2.69
CA ALA A 56 3.19 6.41 -3.85
C ALA A 56 2.53 5.02 -3.73
N GLY A 57 2.88 4.25 -2.71
CA GLY A 57 2.26 2.95 -2.47
C GLY A 57 3.08 1.75 -2.93
N LEU A 58 4.30 1.95 -3.41
CA LEU A 58 5.15 0.83 -3.80
C LEU A 58 5.69 0.12 -2.56
N SER A 59 5.79 -1.20 -2.65
CA SER A 59 6.39 -2.00 -1.60
C SER A 59 7.90 -1.89 -1.64
N LEU A 60 8.56 -2.23 -0.52
CA LEU A 60 10.02 -2.25 -0.49
C LEU A 60 10.61 -3.20 -1.52
N ALA A 61 9.96 -4.34 -1.77
CA ALA A 61 10.41 -5.29 -2.79
C ALA A 61 10.34 -4.67 -4.20
N GLU A 62 9.27 -3.94 -4.48
CA GLU A 62 9.12 -3.24 -5.76
C GLU A 62 10.15 -2.15 -5.93
N ILE A 63 10.38 -1.37 -4.88
CA ILE A 63 11.41 -0.31 -4.89
C ILE A 63 12.78 -0.92 -5.14
N ARG A 64 13.08 -2.03 -4.48
CA ARG A 64 14.33 -2.73 -4.68
C ARG A 64 14.51 -3.18 -6.13
N SER A 65 13.46 -3.69 -6.74
CA SER A 65 13.52 -4.11 -8.15
C SER A 65 13.86 -2.94 -9.08
N ILE A 66 13.36 -1.74 -8.79
CA ILE A 66 13.68 -0.54 -9.54
C ILE A 66 15.16 -0.19 -9.36
N LEU A 67 15.63 -0.22 -8.12
CA LEU A 67 17.01 0.15 -7.80
C LEU A 67 18.03 -0.81 -8.42
N VAL A 68 17.71 -2.09 -8.51
CA VAL A 68 18.55 -3.09 -9.17
C VAL A 68 18.77 -2.72 -10.63
N ILE A 69 17.71 -2.34 -11.34
CA ILE A 69 17.81 -1.93 -12.74
C ILE A 69 18.70 -0.69 -12.87
N ARG A 70 18.50 0.29 -11.98
CA ARG A 70 19.28 1.51 -12.02
C ARG A 70 20.75 1.27 -11.69
N ASP A 71 21.00 0.43 -10.71
CA ASP A 71 22.38 0.10 -10.30
C ASP A 71 23.13 -0.64 -11.42
N ASP A 72 22.41 -1.34 -12.29
CA ASP A 72 22.98 -1.98 -13.46
C ASP A 72 23.20 -1.00 -14.63
N GLY A 73 22.96 0.29 -14.40
CA GLY A 73 23.18 1.30 -15.41
C GLY A 73 22.04 1.49 -16.40
N GLN A 74 20.90 0.84 -16.19
CA GLN A 74 19.77 0.92 -17.09
C GLN A 74 18.72 1.91 -16.55
N PRO A 75 18.00 2.62 -17.46
CA PRO A 75 16.89 3.44 -17.01
C PRO A 75 15.73 2.55 -16.59
N PRO A 76 15.14 2.75 -15.39
CA PRO A 76 14.07 1.89 -14.92
C PRO A 76 12.67 2.34 -15.33
N CYS A 77 12.54 3.31 -16.24
CA CYS A 77 11.25 3.95 -16.53
C CYS A 77 10.14 2.99 -16.94
N GLN A 78 10.46 2.00 -17.80
CA GLN A 78 9.44 1.04 -18.24
C GLN A 78 8.97 0.18 -17.08
N HIS A 79 9.90 -0.30 -16.25
CA HIS A 79 9.55 -1.09 -15.09
C HIS A 79 8.70 -0.30 -14.10
N VAL A 80 9.04 0.97 -13.88
CA VAL A 80 8.26 1.87 -13.02
C VAL A 80 6.85 2.05 -13.58
N THR A 81 6.73 2.25 -14.89
CA THR A 81 5.42 2.38 -15.54
C THR A 81 4.57 1.13 -15.34
N ASP A 82 5.18 -0.05 -15.51
CA ASP A 82 4.46 -1.32 -15.32
C ASP A 82 3.99 -1.49 -13.88
N LEU A 83 4.80 -1.09 -12.90
CA LEU A 83 4.40 -1.12 -11.49
C LEU A 83 3.25 -0.16 -11.21
N ILE A 84 3.30 1.04 -11.76
CA ILE A 84 2.22 2.02 -11.61
C ILE A 84 0.93 1.48 -12.21
N ASP A 85 0.99 0.90 -13.40
CA ASP A 85 -0.20 0.32 -14.04
C ASP A 85 -0.80 -0.81 -13.20
N HIS A 86 0.07 -1.64 -12.62
CA HIS A 86 -0.38 -2.72 -11.74
C HIS A 86 -1.12 -2.15 -10.51
N HIS A 87 -0.55 -1.13 -9.86
CA HIS A 87 -1.18 -0.51 -8.71
C HIS A 87 -2.48 0.19 -9.08
N LEU A 88 -2.53 0.86 -10.24
CA LEU A 88 -3.76 1.48 -10.73
C LEU A 88 -4.86 0.45 -10.92
N ALA A 89 -4.55 -0.70 -11.50
CA ALA A 89 -5.54 -1.77 -11.67
C ALA A 89 -6.06 -2.27 -10.33
N GLN A 90 -5.18 -2.43 -9.34
CA GLN A 90 -5.58 -2.85 -7.99
C GLN A 90 -6.49 -1.82 -7.33
N VAL A 91 -6.15 -0.54 -7.43
CA VAL A 91 -6.98 0.54 -6.87
C VAL A 91 -8.35 0.57 -7.54
N SER A 92 -8.39 0.46 -8.87
CA SER A 92 -9.65 0.43 -9.62
C SER A 92 -10.54 -0.73 -9.18
N GLN A 93 -9.95 -1.91 -8.98
CA GLN A 93 -10.68 -3.08 -8.49
C GLN A 93 -11.24 -2.83 -7.09
N ARG A 94 -10.44 -2.25 -6.21
CA ARG A 94 -10.88 -1.96 -4.85
C ARG A 94 -11.99 -0.92 -4.82
N LEU A 95 -11.89 0.09 -5.69
CA LEU A 95 -12.95 1.10 -5.80
C LEU A 95 -14.27 0.47 -6.25
N ALA A 96 -14.23 -0.47 -7.21
CA ALA A 96 -15.42 -1.18 -7.66
C ALA A 96 -16.04 -2.00 -6.52
N GLU A 97 -15.22 -2.70 -5.76
CA GLU A 97 -15.67 -3.48 -4.60
C GLU A 97 -16.32 -2.59 -3.53
N LEU A 98 -15.70 -1.45 -3.25
CA LEU A 98 -16.25 -0.49 -2.30
C LEU A 98 -17.57 0.11 -2.78
N ALA A 99 -17.69 0.39 -4.08
CA ALA A 99 -18.93 0.89 -4.65
C ALA A 99 -20.05 -0.13 -4.49
N GLN A 100 -19.77 -1.41 -4.72
CA GLN A 100 -20.75 -2.48 -4.54
C GLN A 100 -21.18 -2.60 -3.07
N ALA A 101 -20.22 -2.54 -2.15
CA ALA A 101 -20.53 -2.59 -0.72
C ALA A 101 -21.39 -1.40 -0.30
N ARG A 102 -21.05 -0.21 -0.80
CA ARG A 102 -21.85 0.99 -0.54
C ARG A 102 -23.27 0.84 -1.04
N ASP A 103 -23.44 0.34 -2.26
CA ASP A 103 -24.76 0.19 -2.85
C ASP A 103 -25.60 -0.83 -2.09
N ALA A 104 -24.97 -1.92 -1.63
CA ALA A 104 -25.64 -2.90 -0.79
C ALA A 104 -26.11 -2.30 0.55
N LEU A 105 -25.26 -1.48 1.16
CA LEU A 105 -25.63 -0.80 2.41
C LEU A 105 -26.73 0.22 2.21
N ARG A 106 -26.71 0.95 1.10
CA ARG A 106 -27.78 1.89 0.76
C ARG A 106 -29.11 1.19 0.57
N ALA A 107 -29.10 0.01 -0.06
CA ALA A 107 -30.32 -0.79 -0.22
C ALA A 107 -30.85 -1.23 1.14
N LEU A 108 -29.97 -1.66 2.05
CA LEU A 108 -30.37 -2.02 3.40
C LEU A 108 -30.93 -0.81 4.16
N LYS A 109 -30.35 0.35 4.00
CA LYS A 109 -30.82 1.56 4.63
C LYS A 109 -32.21 1.96 4.12
N SER A 110 -32.46 1.84 2.82
CA SER A 110 -33.77 2.09 2.26
C SER A 110 -34.80 1.13 2.83
N ARG A 111 -34.43 -0.13 2.98
CA ARG A 111 -35.28 -1.13 3.59
C ARG A 111 -35.58 -0.80 5.06
N ALA A 112 -34.57 -0.33 5.80
CA ALA A 112 -34.75 0.08 7.17
C ALA A 112 -35.73 1.24 7.28
N SER A 113 -35.64 2.21 6.38
CA SER A 113 -36.53 3.37 6.36
C SER A 113 -37.96 3.00 6.05
N ALA A 114 -38.17 1.92 5.30
CA ALA A 114 -39.52 1.45 4.95
C ALA A 114 -40.08 0.43 5.92
N THR A 115 -39.30 0.02 6.92
CA THR A 115 -39.72 -1.01 7.87
C THR A 115 -40.24 -0.38 9.15
N ASP A 116 -41.43 -0.82 9.57
CA ASP A 116 -41.98 -0.43 10.86
C ASP A 116 -41.44 -1.39 11.92
N PRO A 117 -40.80 -0.90 12.98
CA PRO A 117 -40.29 -1.77 14.03
C PRO A 117 -41.36 -2.71 14.60
N GLY A 118 -42.61 -2.30 14.60
CA GLY A 118 -43.69 -3.13 15.11
C GLY A 118 -44.00 -4.34 14.23
N ASP A 119 -43.55 -4.33 12.98
CA ASP A 119 -43.82 -5.40 12.04
C ASP A 119 -42.71 -6.44 11.98
N CYS A 120 -41.70 -6.33 12.83
CA CYS A 120 -40.61 -7.28 12.80
C CYS A 120 -41.04 -8.59 13.47
N PRO A 121 -41.00 -9.71 12.74
CA PRO A 121 -41.39 -11.01 13.33
C PRO A 121 -40.47 -11.39 14.46
N GLN A 122 -41.05 -12.01 15.49
CA GLN A 122 -40.26 -12.43 16.64
C GLN A 122 -39.34 -13.62 16.36
N ASP A 123 -39.62 -14.36 15.28
CA ASP A 123 -38.78 -15.48 14.89
C ASP A 123 -37.57 -15.06 14.08
N GLN A 124 -37.41 -13.77 13.80
CA GLN A 124 -36.25 -13.23 13.12
C GLN A 124 -35.47 -12.34 14.05
N VAL A 125 -34.17 -12.34 13.91
CA VAL A 125 -33.33 -11.42 14.69
C VAL A 125 -33.55 -10.00 14.21
N CYS A 126 -33.53 -9.78 12.89
CA CYS A 126 -33.71 -8.45 12.31
C CYS A 126 -34.22 -8.60 10.88
N SER A 127 -35.43 -8.10 10.63
CA SER A 127 -36.03 -8.20 9.30
C SER A 127 -35.31 -7.37 8.25
N ILE A 128 -34.57 -6.32 8.66
CA ILE A 128 -33.82 -5.49 7.72
C ILE A 128 -32.62 -6.28 7.15
N LEU A 129 -31.90 -6.99 8.01
CA LEU A 129 -30.71 -7.73 7.61
C LEU A 129 -30.98 -9.13 7.11
N THR A 130 -32.17 -9.68 7.41
CA THR A 130 -32.51 -11.01 6.96
C THR A 130 -32.82 -10.98 5.48
N MET A 131 -31.95 -11.55 4.69
CA MET A 131 -32.14 -11.58 3.26
C MET A 131 -33.22 -12.57 2.91
N THR A 132 -34.14 -12.13 2.09
CA THR A 132 -35.13 -13.01 1.58
C THR A 132 -34.41 -14.01 0.71
N PRO A 133 -34.72 -15.23 0.84
CA PRO A 133 -34.04 -16.26 0.12
C PRO A 133 -34.26 -16.04 -1.31
N ARG A 134 -33.94 -15.12 -1.90
CA ARG A 134 -33.94 -14.80 -3.16
C ARG A 134 -34.00 -15.91 -4.03
N GLY A 135 -34.78 -16.57 -3.92
CA GLY A 135 -34.96 -17.46 -4.87
C GLY A 135 -33.75 -18.21 -5.05
N ASN A 136 -33.17 -18.55 -4.22
CA ASN A 136 -32.09 -19.22 -4.46
C ASN A 136 -32.45 -20.49 -4.97
N PRO A 137 -32.52 -20.56 -6.04
CA PRO A 137 -33.06 -21.70 -6.60
C PRO A 137 -32.16 -22.79 -6.27
N GLY A 138 -31.74 -23.02 -6.25
CA GLY A 138 -31.02 -23.99 -6.05
C GLY A 138 -30.75 -24.29 -4.82
N GLY A 139 -31.03 -24.02 -4.35
CA GLY A 139 -30.78 -24.19 -3.40
C GLY A 139 -30.88 -25.02 -2.74
N ARG A 140 -30.93 -25.17 -2.70
CA ARG A 140 -30.93 -25.74 -2.09
C ARG A 140 -31.01 -26.42 -1.49
N GLU A 141 -31.11 -26.57 -1.51
CA GLU A 141 -31.34 -27.16 -0.82
C GLU A 141 -31.09 -27.72 -0.28
#